data_036cbe3db7e2633c5a9ff9c40d67c8fa
#
_entry.id   036cbe3db7e2633c5a9ff9c40d67c8fa
#
_cell.length_a   1.000
_cell.length_b   1.000
_cell.length_c   1.000
_cell.angle_alpha   90.00
_cell.angle_beta   90.00
_cell.angle_gamma   90.00
#
_symmetry.space_group_name_H-M   'P 1'
#
loop_
_entity.id
_entity.type
_entity.pdbx_description
1 polymer ?
#
loop_
_entity_poly.entity_id
_entity_poly.type
_entity_poly.pdbx_seq_one_letter_code
_entity_poly.pdbx_strand_id
1 'polypeptide(L)' 'MSAKVDKAARDLIEQHGIRAAYLAVERLNESIDRRDQIGRDFWAQVVHAIHEHQGMVKEHKARSGRSPKTVASR' A
#
# COMPACT_ATOMS: atom_id res chain seq x y z
N MET A 1 4.02 -8.81 10.47
CA MET A 1 2.76 -8.23 10.03
C MET A 1 1.60 -9.14 10.38
N SER A 2 0.47 -8.58 10.65
CA SER A 2 -0.70 -9.33 11.07
C SER A 2 -1.26 -10.19 9.94
N ALA A 3 -1.70 -11.40 10.28
CA ALA A 3 -2.32 -12.27 9.29
C ALA A 3 -3.61 -11.65 8.74
N LYS A 4 -4.32 -10.90 9.57
CA LYS A 4 -5.54 -10.25 9.12
C LYS A 4 -5.25 -9.15 8.10
N VAL A 5 -4.19 -8.40 8.32
CA VAL A 5 -3.78 -7.36 7.38
C VAL A 5 -3.40 -7.99 6.05
N ASP A 6 -2.60 -9.04 6.11
CA ASP A 6 -2.14 -9.71 4.92
C ASP A 6 -3.31 -10.28 4.12
N LYS A 7 -4.25 -10.92 4.82
CA LYS A 7 -5.40 -11.48 4.15
C LYS A 7 -6.25 -10.40 3.49
N ALA A 8 -6.47 -9.30 4.18
CA ALA A 8 -7.26 -8.20 3.61
C ALA A 8 -6.59 -7.65 2.37
N ALA A 9 -5.27 -7.49 2.42
CA ALA A 9 -4.53 -6.98 1.27
C ALA A 9 -4.66 -7.92 0.08
N ARG A 10 -4.48 -9.20 0.31
CA ARG A 10 -4.58 -10.18 -0.77
C ARG A 10 -5.98 -10.24 -1.35
N ASP A 11 -7.00 -10.21 -0.49
CA ASP A 11 -8.37 -10.25 -0.96
C ASP A 11 -8.68 -9.06 -1.85
N LEU A 12 -8.22 -7.88 -1.46
CA LEU A 12 -8.46 -6.70 -2.28
C LEU A 12 -7.73 -6.78 -3.61
N ILE A 13 -6.51 -7.27 -3.58
CA ILE A 13 -5.75 -7.42 -4.83
C ILE A 13 -6.43 -8.42 -5.74
N GLU A 14 -6.90 -9.52 -5.17
CA GLU A 14 -7.54 -10.55 -5.96
C GLU A 14 -8.82 -10.06 -6.61
N GLN A 15 -9.58 -9.24 -5.88
CA GLN A 15 -10.85 -8.77 -6.39
C GLN A 15 -10.75 -7.53 -7.27
N HIS A 16 -9.77 -6.69 -7.03
CA HIS A 16 -9.72 -5.38 -7.67
C HIS A 16 -8.42 -5.08 -8.41
N GLY A 17 -7.42 -5.92 -8.27
CA GLY A 17 -6.17 -5.74 -8.99
C GLY A 17 -5.48 -4.43 -8.64
N ILE A 18 -5.17 -3.66 -9.66
CA ILE A 18 -4.42 -2.42 -9.44
C ILE A 18 -5.20 -1.37 -8.65
N ARG A 19 -6.50 -1.56 -8.52
CA ARG A 19 -7.31 -0.61 -7.76
C ARG A 19 -7.37 -0.93 -6.29
N ALA A 20 -6.72 -2.01 -5.88
CA ALA A 20 -6.76 -2.44 -4.48
C ALA A 20 -6.28 -1.35 -3.52
N ALA A 21 -5.15 -0.73 -3.85
CA ALA A 21 -4.60 0.31 -2.97
C ALA A 21 -5.55 1.50 -2.85
N TYR A 22 -6.17 1.89 -3.95
CA TYR A 22 -7.12 2.98 -3.94
C TYR A 22 -8.29 2.69 -3.00
N LEU A 23 -8.82 1.47 -3.09
CA LEU A 23 -9.94 1.08 -2.25
C LEU A 23 -9.55 1.03 -0.77
N ALA A 24 -8.35 0.54 -0.49
CA ALA A 24 -7.87 0.53 0.88
C ALA A 24 -7.70 1.94 1.43
N VAL A 25 -7.24 2.86 0.60
CA VAL A 25 -7.11 4.26 1.01
C VAL A 25 -8.50 4.86 1.30
N GLU A 26 -9.50 4.50 0.53
CA GLU A 26 -10.85 4.97 0.81
C GLU A 26 -11.32 4.50 2.18
N ARG A 27 -11.05 3.24 2.51
CA ARG A 27 -11.42 2.71 3.82
C ARG A 27 -10.66 3.43 4.93
N LEU A 28 -9.39 3.70 4.67
CA LEU A 28 -8.57 4.43 5.62
C LEU A 28 -9.18 5.81 5.89
N ASN A 29 -9.56 6.51 4.83
CA ASN A 29 -10.13 7.84 4.97
C ASN A 29 -11.45 7.81 5.73
N GLU A 30 -12.27 6.79 5.48
CA GLU A 30 -13.51 6.63 6.23
C GLU A 30 -13.24 6.46 7.72
N SER A 31 -12.22 5.68 8.05
CA SER A 31 -11.87 5.48 9.44
C SER A 31 -11.40 6.77 10.08
N ILE A 32 -10.63 7.56 9.36
CA ILE A 32 -10.18 8.85 9.85
C ILE A 32 -11.37 9.76 10.12
N ASP A 33 -12.31 9.81 9.19
CA ASP A 33 -13.50 10.65 9.33
C ASP A 33 -14.33 10.25 10.54
N ARG A 34 -14.39 8.96 10.83
CA ARG A 34 -15.14 8.47 11.98
C ARG A 34 -14.36 8.51 13.28
N ARG A 35 -13.10 8.91 13.18
CA ARG A 35 -12.20 8.92 14.32
C ARG A 35 -12.02 7.53 14.90
N ASP A 36 -12.01 6.54 14.03
CA ASP A 36 -11.82 5.16 14.40
C ASP A 36 -10.34 4.83 14.29
N GLN A 37 -9.63 4.97 15.40
CA GLN A 37 -8.19 4.76 15.41
C GLN A 37 -7.79 3.33 15.08
N ILE A 38 -8.56 2.38 15.54
CA ILE A 38 -8.25 0.98 15.28
C ILE A 38 -8.40 0.69 13.79
N GLY A 39 -9.48 1.15 13.20
CA GLY A 39 -9.70 0.98 11.77
C GLY A 39 -8.65 1.71 10.96
N ARG A 40 -8.29 2.92 11.38
CA ARG A 40 -7.28 3.69 10.69
C ARG A 40 -5.95 2.95 10.67
N ASP A 41 -5.53 2.44 11.82
CA ASP A 41 -4.28 1.70 11.89
C ASP A 41 -4.31 0.44 11.05
N PHE A 42 -5.44 -0.26 11.09
CA PHE A 42 -5.60 -1.46 10.30
C PHE A 42 -5.49 -1.18 8.80
N TRP A 43 -6.25 -0.19 8.32
CA TRP A 43 -6.26 0.10 6.90
C TRP A 43 -4.96 0.71 6.41
N ALA A 44 -4.27 1.46 7.26
CA ALA A 44 -2.95 1.97 6.90
C ALA A 44 -1.99 0.82 6.64
N GLN A 45 -2.05 -0.20 7.49
CA GLN A 45 -1.21 -1.38 7.29
C GLN A 45 -1.61 -2.15 6.03
N VAL A 46 -2.90 -2.20 5.74
CA VAL A 46 -3.38 -2.87 4.54
C VAL A 46 -2.86 -2.16 3.29
N VAL A 47 -2.91 -0.82 3.28
CA VAL A 47 -2.37 -0.05 2.16
C VAL A 47 -0.90 -0.39 1.94
N HIS A 48 -0.14 -0.42 3.02
CA HIS A 48 1.28 -0.74 2.93
C HIS A 48 1.50 -2.15 2.39
N ALA A 49 0.71 -3.10 2.90
CA ALA A 49 0.84 -4.49 2.46
C ALA A 49 0.51 -4.64 0.98
N ILE A 50 -0.49 -3.91 0.51
CA ILE A 50 -0.85 -3.95 -0.90
C ILE A 50 0.31 -3.46 -1.75
N HIS A 51 0.93 -2.35 -1.36
CA HIS A 51 2.07 -1.82 -2.10
C HIS A 51 3.21 -2.83 -2.15
N GLU A 52 3.44 -3.52 -1.06
CA GLU A 52 4.48 -4.54 -1.03
C GLU A 52 4.15 -5.72 -1.94
N HIS A 53 2.92 -6.19 -1.88
CA HIS A 53 2.50 -7.31 -2.72
C HIS A 53 2.56 -6.97 -4.19
N GLN A 54 2.28 -5.73 -4.54
CA GLN A 54 2.31 -5.31 -5.92
C GLN A 54 3.69 -4.85 -6.37
N GLY A 55 4.66 -4.92 -5.48
CA GLY A 55 6.03 -4.62 -5.82
C GLY A 55 6.40 -3.17 -5.95
N MET A 56 5.50 -2.28 -5.61
CA MET A 56 5.77 -0.86 -5.77
C MET A 56 6.97 -0.39 -4.96
N VAL A 57 7.02 -0.80 -3.71
CA VAL A 57 8.12 -0.39 -2.84
C VAL A 57 9.42 -1.00 -3.32
N LYS A 58 9.38 -2.26 -3.68
CA LYS A 58 10.57 -2.95 -4.15
C LYS A 58 11.11 -2.35 -5.43
N GLU A 59 10.23 -2.05 -6.34
CA GLU A 59 10.63 -1.44 -7.59
C GLU A 59 11.35 -0.13 -7.36
N HIS A 60 10.81 0.65 -6.48
CA HIS A 60 11.41 1.93 -6.17
C HIS A 60 12.81 1.75 -5.61
N LYS A 61 12.97 0.80 -4.73
CA LYS A 61 14.29 0.52 -4.17
C LYS A 61 15.26 0.08 -5.22
N ALA A 62 14.83 -0.79 -6.09
CA ALA A 62 15.70 -1.28 -7.12
C ALA A 62 16.19 -0.16 -8.02
N ARG A 63 15.30 0.76 -8.31
CA ARG A 63 15.68 1.86 -9.14
C ARG A 63 16.63 2.80 -8.49
N SER A 64 16.48 3.00 -7.22
CA SER A 64 17.33 3.95 -6.52
C SER A 64 18.77 3.54 -6.55
N GLY A 65 19.04 2.38 -6.96
CA GLY A 65 20.41 1.94 -7.09
C GLY A 65 21.10 2.58 -8.25
N ARG A 66 20.43 3.29 -9.09
CA ARG A 66 21.02 4.01 -10.16
C ARG A 66 20.94 5.45 -9.99
N SER A 67 20.74 5.96 -10.46
CA SER A 67 20.45 7.21 -10.48
C SER A 67 20.18 8.08 -10.97
N PRO A 68 20.15 7.81 -11.27
CA PRO A 68 19.89 8.69 -11.49
C PRO A 68 19.88 9.34 -12.09
N LYS A 69 19.91 9.30 -12.29
CA LYS A 69 19.69 9.70 -12.66
C LYS A 69 19.61 10.27 -12.93
N THR A 70 19.86 10.20 -13.00
CA THR A 70 19.61 10.53 -13.13
C THR A 70 19.62 11.15 -13.30
N VAL A 71 20.14 11.21 -13.56
CA VAL A 71 20.14 11.62 -13.53
C VAL A 71 20.24 12.17 -13.71
N ALA A 72 20.73 12.38 -13.89
CA ALA A 72 20.83 12.71 -13.83
C ALA A 72 21.07 13.13 -13.99
N SER A 73 21.48 13.17 -14.24
CA SER A 73 21.68 13.40 -14.22
C SER A 73 21.85 13.84 -14.43
N ARG A 74 22.23 14.02 -14.61
CA ARG A 74 22.33 14.22 -14.75
C ARG A 74 22.25 14.50 -14.92
#